data_813b51ec5eb14f736b82e18548d8244a
#
_entry.id   813b51ec5eb14f736b82e18548d8244a
#
_cell.length_a   1.000
_cell.length_b   1.000
_cell.length_c   1.000
_cell.angle_alpha   90.00
_cell.angle_beta   90.00
_cell.angle_gamma   90.00
#
_symmetry.space_group_name_H-M   'P 1'
#
loop_
_entity.id
_entity.type
_entity.pdbx_description
1 polymer ?
#
loop_
_entity_poly.entity_id
_entity_poly.type
_entity_poly.pdbx_seq_one_letter_code
_entity_poly.pdbx_strand_id
1 'polypeptide(L)'
;MLKTLDVVAAILENEGKILLAQGPEHADQPGMWEFAGGKVEAGETQPEALIRELREELGIEAVPARYVASHQREVSQRLIHLHAWHVPEFSGELKAHYHSALVWCTPEDAFTYDLAPADIPLLEAFILLRDARPAGLY
;
A
#
# COMPACT_ATOMS: atom_id res chain seq x y z
N MET A 1 -3.83 -10.47 -25.93
CA MET A 1 -2.66 -10.09 -25.12
C MET A 1 -3.10 -9.15 -24.00
N LEU A 2 -2.68 -9.45 -22.80
CA LEU A 2 -3.04 -8.63 -21.64
C LEU A 2 -2.15 -7.39 -21.56
N LYS A 3 -2.76 -6.25 -21.25
CA LYS A 3 -2.00 -5.03 -20.98
C LYS A 3 -1.60 -5.03 -19.51
N THR A 4 -0.32 -4.89 -19.23
CA THR A 4 0.19 -4.85 -17.87
C THR A 4 0.17 -3.44 -17.31
N LEU A 5 -0.35 -3.29 -16.10
CA LEU A 5 -0.32 -2.04 -15.35
C LEU A 5 0.46 -2.26 -14.06
N ASP A 6 1.49 -1.45 -13.87
CA ASP A 6 2.22 -1.44 -12.59
C ASP A 6 1.56 -0.46 -11.64
N VAL A 7 1.27 -0.95 -10.44
CA VAL A 7 0.63 -0.18 -9.37
C VAL A 7 1.48 -0.32 -8.12
N VAL A 8 1.65 0.76 -7.39
CA VAL A 8 2.41 0.75 -6.13
C VAL A 8 1.48 0.97 -4.95
N ALA A 9 1.80 0.32 -3.85
CA ALA A 9 1.04 0.42 -2.60
C ALA A 9 2.00 0.64 -1.45
N ALA A 10 1.60 1.49 -0.51
CA ALA A 10 2.42 1.83 0.65
C ALA A 10 1.94 1.13 1.90
N ILE A 11 2.82 0.36 2.51
CA ILE A 11 2.62 -0.10 3.88
C ILE A 11 3.27 0.95 4.76
N LEU A 12 2.47 1.96 5.09
CA LEU A 12 2.90 3.11 5.88
C LEU A 12 2.88 2.70 7.34
N GLU A 13 4.00 2.84 8.02
CA GLU A 13 4.13 2.39 9.40
C GLU A 13 4.51 3.51 10.33
N ASN A 14 3.89 3.52 11.51
CA ASN A 14 4.22 4.46 12.57
C ASN A 14 3.97 3.78 13.93
N GLU A 15 5.01 3.70 14.74
CA GLU A 15 4.92 3.12 16.09
C GLU A 15 4.31 1.71 16.13
N GLY A 16 4.72 0.87 15.18
CA GLY A 16 4.28 -0.52 15.11
C GLY A 16 2.90 -0.73 14.49
N LYS A 17 2.26 0.34 14.04
CA LYS A 17 0.96 0.27 13.37
C LYS A 17 1.09 0.62 11.90
N ILE A 18 0.21 0.06 11.10
CA ILE A 18 0.17 0.35 9.67
C ILE A 18 -1.13 1.05 9.32
N LEU A 19 -1.10 1.82 8.24
CA LEU A 19 -2.26 2.58 7.80
C LEU A 19 -3.06 1.80 6.78
N LEU A 20 -4.36 1.66 7.04
CA LEU A 20 -5.31 1.16 6.05
C LEU A 20 -6.22 2.32 5.62
N ALA A 21 -6.58 2.34 4.36
CA ALA A 21 -7.42 3.36 3.78
C ALA A 21 -8.65 2.70 3.15
N GLN A 22 -9.82 3.24 3.45
CA GLN A 22 -11.07 2.68 2.93
C GLN A 22 -11.40 3.29 1.58
N GLY A 23 -11.62 2.45 0.57
CA GLY A 23 -11.98 2.89 -0.77
C GLY A 23 -13.33 3.61 -0.76
N PRO A 24 -13.43 4.74 -1.49
CA PRO A 24 -14.69 5.49 -1.56
C PRO A 24 -15.74 4.73 -2.38
N GLU A 25 -16.99 5.21 -2.34
CA GLU A 25 -18.10 4.55 -3.01
C GLU A 25 -17.91 4.40 -4.52
N HIS A 26 -17.17 5.31 -5.15
CA HIS A 26 -16.93 5.27 -6.59
C HIS A 26 -15.69 4.47 -7.00
N ALA A 27 -15.00 3.85 -6.04
CA ALA A 27 -13.82 3.03 -6.33
C ALA A 27 -14.22 1.67 -6.91
N ASP A 28 -13.24 0.98 -7.52
CA ASP A 28 -13.46 -0.36 -8.06
C ASP A 28 -13.90 -1.36 -7.00
N GLN A 29 -13.43 -1.19 -5.77
CA GLN A 29 -13.79 -2.03 -4.64
C GLN A 29 -14.30 -1.15 -3.48
N PRO A 30 -15.54 -0.64 -3.61
CA PRO A 30 -16.07 0.33 -2.64
C PRO A 30 -16.15 -0.27 -1.24
N GLY A 31 -15.77 0.53 -0.25
CA GLY A 31 -15.87 0.13 1.14
C GLY A 31 -14.80 -0.85 1.62
N MET A 32 -13.98 -1.38 0.73
CA MET A 32 -12.88 -2.26 1.13
C MET A 32 -11.69 -1.44 1.60
N TRP A 33 -10.92 -2.03 2.50
CA TRP A 33 -9.71 -1.39 3.03
C TRP A 33 -8.52 -1.82 2.21
N GLU A 34 -7.60 -0.91 2.00
CA GLU A 34 -6.44 -1.11 1.14
C GLU A 34 -5.24 -0.33 1.62
N PHE A 35 -4.08 -0.63 1.06
CA PHE A 35 -2.91 0.22 1.20
C PHE A 35 -3.01 1.33 0.15
N ALA A 36 -2.77 2.57 0.57
CA ALA A 36 -2.83 3.72 -0.34
C ALA A 36 -1.73 3.62 -1.41
N GLY A 37 -2.01 4.10 -2.59
CA GLY A 37 -1.07 4.08 -3.70
C GLY A 37 -1.78 4.32 -5.02
N GLY A 38 -1.14 3.94 -6.11
CA GLY A 38 -1.72 4.11 -7.43
C GLY A 38 -0.79 3.70 -8.55
N LYS A 39 -1.12 4.10 -9.76
CA LYS A 39 -0.41 3.68 -10.97
C LYS A 39 0.97 4.32 -11.09
N VAL A 40 1.94 3.53 -11.55
CA VAL A 40 3.25 4.04 -11.95
C VAL A 40 3.09 4.63 -13.35
N GLU A 41 3.44 5.89 -13.50
CA GLU A 41 3.35 6.57 -14.78
C GLU A 41 4.64 6.41 -15.58
N ALA A 42 4.55 6.66 -16.89
CA ALA A 42 5.71 6.54 -17.77
C ALA A 42 6.85 7.44 -17.27
N GLY A 43 8.04 6.87 -17.19
CA GLY A 43 9.23 7.61 -16.74
C GLY A 43 9.40 7.68 -15.25
N GLU A 44 8.45 7.15 -14.45
CA GLU A 44 8.58 7.12 -13.00
C GLU A 44 9.18 5.80 -12.54
N THR A 45 10.00 5.86 -11.48
CA THR A 45 10.33 4.65 -10.72
C THR A 45 9.17 4.37 -9.76
N GLN A 46 9.15 3.16 -9.19
CA GLN A 46 8.13 2.82 -8.20
C GLN A 46 8.15 3.76 -6.99
N PRO A 47 9.33 4.04 -6.37
CA PRO A 47 9.35 5.01 -5.26
C PRO A 47 8.84 6.40 -5.65
N GLU A 48 9.18 6.89 -6.85
CA GLU A 48 8.70 8.19 -7.31
C GLU A 48 7.18 8.21 -7.44
N ALA A 49 6.62 7.16 -8.03
CA ALA A 49 5.18 7.04 -8.15
C ALA A 49 4.50 7.02 -6.79
N LEU A 50 5.08 6.28 -5.85
CA LEU A 50 4.53 6.16 -4.51
C LEU A 50 4.55 7.50 -3.77
N ILE A 51 5.67 8.23 -3.86
CA ILE A 51 5.76 9.55 -3.24
C ILE A 51 4.69 10.48 -3.80
N ARG A 52 4.50 10.49 -5.12
CA ARG A 52 3.50 11.31 -5.78
C ARG A 52 2.08 10.91 -5.36
N GLU A 53 1.77 9.61 -5.39
CA GLU A 53 0.44 9.13 -5.02
C GLU A 53 0.09 9.45 -3.57
N LEU A 54 1.02 9.27 -2.63
CA LEU A 54 0.76 9.56 -1.23
C LEU A 54 0.62 11.06 -0.98
N ARG A 55 1.32 11.88 -1.76
CA ARG A 55 1.12 13.33 -1.68
C ARG A 55 -0.30 13.69 -2.14
N GLU A 56 -0.76 13.09 -3.23
CA GLU A 56 -2.09 13.36 -3.77
C GLU A 56 -3.21 12.82 -2.88
N GLU A 57 -3.06 11.58 -2.39
CA GLU A 57 -4.13 10.92 -1.65
C GLU A 57 -4.15 11.24 -0.17
N LEU A 58 -3.00 11.45 0.44
CA LEU A 58 -2.87 11.60 1.89
C LEU A 58 -2.27 12.94 2.34
N GLY A 59 -1.76 13.73 1.41
CA GLY A 59 -1.16 15.02 1.73
C GLY A 59 0.16 14.95 2.50
N ILE A 60 0.88 13.85 2.37
CA ILE A 60 2.14 13.65 3.10
C ILE A 60 3.32 13.52 2.15
N GLU A 61 4.53 13.72 2.69
CA GLU A 61 5.78 13.47 1.99
C GLU A 61 6.37 12.18 2.54
N ALA A 62 6.29 11.12 1.75
CA ALA A 62 6.71 9.79 2.16
C ALA A 62 8.16 9.51 1.80
N VAL A 63 8.82 8.67 2.60
CA VAL A 63 10.18 8.20 2.35
C VAL A 63 10.11 6.68 2.22
N PRO A 64 9.87 6.14 1.01
CA PRO A 64 9.85 4.68 0.82
C PRO A 64 11.23 4.11 1.13
N ALA A 65 11.25 3.02 1.89
CA ALA A 65 12.52 2.46 2.35
C ALA A 65 12.83 1.11 1.73
N ARG A 66 11.83 0.25 1.54
CA ARG A 66 12.09 -1.14 1.20
C ARG A 66 10.96 -1.75 0.38
N TYR A 67 11.33 -2.44 -0.69
CA TYR A 67 10.39 -3.26 -1.45
C TYR A 67 9.98 -4.47 -0.62
N VAL A 68 8.69 -4.76 -0.56
CA VAL A 68 8.17 -5.86 0.25
C VAL A 68 7.84 -7.07 -0.62
N ALA A 69 6.95 -6.92 -1.57
CA ALA A 69 6.49 -8.02 -2.40
C ALA A 69 5.62 -7.50 -3.52
N SER A 70 5.26 -8.40 -4.43
CA SER A 70 4.32 -8.08 -5.49
C SER A 70 3.24 -9.14 -5.57
N HIS A 71 2.12 -8.77 -6.18
CA HIS A 71 1.01 -9.67 -6.45
C HIS A 71 0.40 -9.31 -7.79
N GLN A 72 0.15 -10.32 -8.63
CA GLN A 72 -0.45 -10.11 -9.94
C GLN A 72 -1.88 -10.60 -9.93
N ARG A 73 -2.76 -9.85 -10.60
CA ARG A 73 -4.14 -10.29 -10.80
C ARG A 73 -4.65 -9.80 -12.14
N GLU A 74 -5.51 -10.58 -12.76
CA GLU A 74 -6.13 -10.23 -14.02
C GLU A 74 -7.48 -9.59 -13.75
N VAL A 75 -7.69 -8.39 -14.31
CA VAL A 75 -8.93 -7.64 -14.17
C VAL A 75 -9.28 -7.04 -15.51
N SER A 76 -10.43 -7.40 -16.07
CA SER A 76 -10.93 -6.82 -17.32
C SER A 76 -9.87 -6.79 -18.43
N GLN A 77 -9.26 -7.94 -18.70
CA GLN A 77 -8.24 -8.11 -19.74
C GLN A 77 -6.96 -7.29 -19.50
N ARG A 78 -6.74 -6.89 -18.25
CA ARG A 78 -5.48 -6.25 -17.83
C ARG A 78 -4.82 -7.10 -16.79
N LEU A 79 -3.49 -7.07 -16.79
CA LEU A 79 -2.71 -7.69 -15.73
C LEU A 79 -2.27 -6.58 -14.78
N ILE A 80 -2.82 -6.57 -13.58
CA ILE A 80 -2.43 -5.61 -12.55
C ILE A 80 -1.27 -6.21 -11.77
N HIS A 81 -0.14 -5.55 -11.83
CA HIS A 81 1.06 -5.95 -11.09
C HIS A 81 1.24 -4.98 -9.93
N LEU A 82 0.81 -5.42 -8.76
CA LEU A 82 0.80 -4.59 -7.55
C LEU A 82 2.09 -4.82 -6.76
N HIS A 83 2.79 -3.72 -6.46
CA HIS A 83 4.07 -3.73 -5.75
C HIS A 83 3.92 -3.00 -4.43
N ALA A 84 4.22 -3.68 -3.33
CA ALA A 84 4.15 -3.08 -2.00
C ALA A 84 5.52 -2.63 -1.53
N TRP A 85 5.55 -1.43 -0.95
CA TRP A 85 6.75 -0.84 -0.37
C TRP A 85 6.51 -0.49 1.09
N HIS A 86 7.50 -0.76 1.93
CA HIS A 86 7.48 -0.35 3.32
C HIS A 86 7.88 1.11 3.42
N VAL A 87 7.06 1.92 4.08
CA VAL A 87 7.25 3.36 4.24
C VAL A 87 7.23 3.67 5.74
N PRO A 88 8.39 3.56 6.42
CA PRO A 88 8.47 3.79 7.86
C PRO A 88 8.58 5.27 8.24
N GLU A 89 8.81 6.14 7.27
CA GLU A 89 8.97 7.58 7.52
C GLU A 89 8.12 8.41 6.59
N PHE A 90 7.50 9.42 7.14
CA PHE A 90 6.80 10.43 6.36
C PHE A 90 6.71 11.72 7.17
N SER A 91 6.46 12.83 6.50
CA SER A 91 6.21 14.12 7.14
C SER A 91 4.89 14.68 6.64
N GLY A 92 4.33 15.59 7.41
CA GLY A 92 3.06 16.20 7.08
C GLY A 92 1.91 15.58 7.85
N GLU A 93 0.76 16.21 7.77
CA GLU A 93 -0.46 15.75 8.44
C GLU A 93 -1.29 14.91 7.50
N LEU A 94 -1.64 13.69 7.92
CA LEU A 94 -2.46 12.79 7.13
C LEU A 94 -3.86 13.35 6.92
N LYS A 95 -4.29 13.38 5.66
CA LYS A 95 -5.63 13.79 5.27
C LYS A 95 -6.17 12.83 4.23
N ALA A 96 -7.43 12.46 4.35
CA ALA A 96 -8.07 11.57 3.39
C ALA A 96 -8.62 12.39 2.22
N HIS A 97 -7.75 12.73 1.26
CA HIS A 97 -8.18 13.48 0.07
C HIS A 97 -8.97 12.63 -0.92
N TYR A 98 -8.77 11.32 -0.89
CA TYR A 98 -9.42 10.40 -1.82
C TYR A 98 -10.29 9.37 -1.07
N HIS A 99 -9.74 8.77 -0.03
CA HIS A 99 -10.40 7.68 0.70
C HIS A 99 -11.50 8.21 1.64
N SER A 100 -12.48 7.35 1.93
CA SER A 100 -13.58 7.71 2.83
C SER A 100 -13.18 7.63 4.30
N ALA A 101 -12.16 6.84 4.63
CA ALA A 101 -11.68 6.71 6.01
C ALA A 101 -10.25 6.21 6.03
N LEU A 102 -9.55 6.50 7.13
CA LEU A 102 -8.19 6.02 7.39
C LEU A 102 -8.18 5.40 8.79
N VAL A 103 -7.40 4.35 8.99
CA VAL A 103 -7.25 3.74 10.30
C VAL A 103 -5.81 3.23 10.48
N TRP A 104 -5.29 3.43 11.69
CA TRP A 104 -4.03 2.82 12.11
C TRP A 104 -4.35 1.55 12.90
N CYS A 105 -3.68 0.46 12.56
CA CYS A 105 -3.85 -0.80 13.28
C CYS A 105 -2.56 -1.60 13.23
N THR A 106 -2.43 -2.59 14.13
CA THR A 106 -1.29 -3.50 14.02
C THR A 106 -1.43 -4.33 12.75
N PRO A 107 -0.32 -4.83 12.19
CA PRO A 107 -0.42 -5.70 11.01
C PRO A 107 -1.32 -6.90 11.24
N GLU A 108 -1.31 -7.48 12.44
CA GLU A 108 -2.15 -8.62 12.77
C GLU A 108 -3.63 -8.24 12.79
N ASP A 109 -3.97 -7.09 13.36
CA ASP A 109 -5.36 -6.63 13.41
C ASP A 109 -5.89 -6.22 12.04
N ALA A 110 -4.99 -5.91 11.10
CA ALA A 110 -5.40 -5.53 9.75
C ALA A 110 -6.24 -6.62 9.07
N PHE A 111 -6.01 -7.89 9.41
CA PHE A 111 -6.80 -8.98 8.85
C PHE A 111 -8.25 -8.99 9.31
N THR A 112 -8.60 -8.23 10.35
CA THR A 112 -10.00 -8.12 10.81
C THR A 112 -10.81 -7.13 10.00
N TYR A 113 -10.17 -6.36 9.14
CA TYR A 113 -10.84 -5.43 8.24
C TYR A 113 -11.13 -6.11 6.90
N ASP A 114 -12.12 -5.60 6.18
CA ASP A 114 -12.44 -6.09 4.83
C ASP A 114 -11.37 -5.62 3.85
N LEU A 115 -10.25 -6.32 3.82
CA LEU A 115 -9.14 -5.98 2.95
C LEU A 115 -9.46 -6.32 1.49
N ALA A 116 -9.05 -5.45 0.58
CA ALA A 116 -9.04 -5.78 -0.84
C ALA A 116 -8.20 -7.04 -1.03
N PRO A 117 -8.71 -8.05 -1.77
CA PRO A 117 -8.05 -9.35 -1.84
C PRO A 117 -6.58 -9.31 -2.25
N ALA A 118 -6.21 -8.40 -3.16
CA ALA A 118 -4.83 -8.29 -3.62
C ALA A 118 -3.87 -7.81 -2.53
N ASP A 119 -4.38 -7.14 -1.50
CA ASP A 119 -3.53 -6.62 -0.41
C ASP A 119 -3.23 -7.67 0.65
N ILE A 120 -4.03 -8.73 0.72
CA ILE A 120 -3.83 -9.78 1.73
C ILE A 120 -2.45 -10.44 1.60
N PRO A 121 -2.05 -10.93 0.41
CA PRO A 121 -0.72 -11.52 0.29
C PRO A 121 0.42 -10.51 0.53
N LEU A 122 0.18 -9.23 0.27
CA LEU A 122 1.19 -8.20 0.53
C LEU A 122 1.36 -7.97 2.02
N LEU A 123 0.27 -7.98 2.78
CA LEU A 123 0.31 -7.87 4.23
C LEU A 123 1.00 -9.08 4.84
N GLU A 124 0.67 -10.28 4.35
CA GLU A 124 1.33 -11.51 4.81
C GLU A 124 2.84 -11.44 4.59
N ALA A 125 3.26 -10.99 3.40
CA ALA A 125 4.67 -10.84 3.08
C ALA A 125 5.36 -9.82 3.98
N PHE A 126 4.68 -8.72 4.30
CA PHE A 126 5.22 -7.70 5.20
C PHE A 126 5.48 -8.28 6.59
N ILE A 127 4.51 -9.04 7.12
CA ILE A 127 4.65 -9.67 8.44
C ILE A 127 5.81 -10.66 8.45
N LEU A 128 5.94 -11.46 7.39
CA LEU A 128 7.06 -12.40 7.27
C LEU A 128 8.40 -11.67 7.25
N LEU A 129 8.51 -10.58 6.52
CA LEU A 129 9.75 -9.79 6.49
C LEU A 129 10.07 -9.18 7.85
N ARG A 130 9.05 -8.68 8.55
CA ARG A 130 9.22 -8.13 9.89
C ARG A 130 9.75 -9.19 10.84
N ASP A 131 9.16 -10.40 10.79
CA ASP A 131 9.47 -11.47 11.72
C ASP A 131 10.72 -12.26 11.32
N ALA A 132 11.21 -12.10 10.11
CA ALA A 132 12.38 -12.81 9.61
C ALA A 132 13.71 -12.19 10.07
N ARG A 133 13.69 -11.13 10.87
CA ARG A 133 14.92 -10.54 11.38
C ARG A 133 15.69 -11.55 12.22
N PRO A 134 16.95 -11.82 11.87
CA PRO A 134 17.76 -12.71 12.70
C PRO A 134 17.98 -12.12 14.08
N ALA A 135 17.95 -12.98 15.10
CA ALA A 135 18.29 -12.56 16.45
C ALA A 135 19.72 -12.03 16.47
N GLY A 136 19.92 -10.90 17.17
CA GLY A 136 21.25 -10.32 17.31
C GLY A 136 21.64 -9.30 16.25
N LEU A 137 20.73 -8.97 15.33
CA LEU A 137 20.97 -7.92 14.33
C LEU A 137 20.34 -6.58 14.72
N TYR A 138 20.04 -6.40 15.95
CA TYR A 138 19.35 -5.20 16.43
C TYR A 138 20.26 -4.30 17.20
#